data_753ea389b062811384caa61316ed00e7
#
_entry.id   753ea389b062811384caa61316ed00e7
#
_cell.length_a   1.000
_cell.length_b   1.000
_cell.length_c   1.000
_cell.angle_alpha   90.00
_cell.angle_beta   90.00
_cell.angle_gamma   90.00
#
_symmetry.space_group_name_H-M   'P 1'
#
loop_
_entity.id
_entity.type
_entity.pdbx_description
1 polymer ?
#
loop_
_entity_poly.entity_id
_entity_poly.type
_entity_poly.pdbx_seq_one_letter_code
_entity_poly.pdbx_strand_id
1 'polypeptide(L)'
;MCFSFFAFAQQYEHAQTFYDYNKKQIKEDFFVLKKNAQVRDSSYVSFYQNGQTKSTGSYKKNKAHGYWQFFYENGKKKMEGAMLLGEKDGVWKYYYENGNVSMEGTSLAGKKTGNWKYYYENGKLRSEGTFDDDKRSGSWNYYYEDGTLKAMATYEADKGDYMELYPSGKLKASGRIEDGKSVGIWTYYHEDGSILATGEEVGGVKVGKWTFYYPNGQIASEGFYQAGKSVGLWKYYHDNGLVSAEGKMNDGNKDGSWKIYYKSGQFKGETNYVNGEGIYKEYYEGGALRAEGEIINEKHEGQWNYYLENGELEGSCVYLRGKGLYKGYYPDGKLKMEGQLENGNKVGVWTLYNKDGTIAGYYKTFYENETPDLSKDSVTVKTANDTLASSVKPKYVSPKKKSRYFTPRVNEARALILSSNPFYLMAASFPVSVEYYIQERMGYEIGGLLLYRPMFNNHSKLPSNTVFYKGAELYIRQKFYQKDQEYGMLYFAHELRYGYYVYENNFIDFSQTTPPPPRHLEQIQNRIEYSFLVGDRVMLDQRKKGWTVDIYGGIGIGYRSVTNNWSGNVPLYNDAFTGIYSKSIAIPFRFGFTIGYKFPKK
;
A
#
# COMPACT_ATOMS: atom_id res chain seq x y z
N MET A 1 63.28 9.12 11.20
CA MET A 1 61.81 9.16 11.56
C MET A 1 61.48 10.01 12.81
N CYS A 2 62.39 10.27 13.72
CA CYS A 2 62.12 11.08 14.95
C CYS A 2 62.03 12.60 14.72
N PHE A 3 62.60 13.15 13.67
CA PHE A 3 62.58 14.61 13.44
C PHE A 3 61.22 15.18 12.96
N SER A 4 60.39 14.39 12.32
CA SER A 4 59.07 14.82 11.85
C SER A 4 58.01 14.90 12.99
N PHE A 5 58.12 14.10 14.04
CA PHE A 5 57.21 14.13 15.19
C PHE A 5 57.41 15.38 16.07
N PHE A 6 58.66 15.86 16.23
CA PHE A 6 58.94 17.07 17.00
C PHE A 6 58.48 18.37 16.30
N ALA A 7 58.54 18.43 14.98
CA ALA A 7 58.05 19.57 14.20
C ALA A 7 56.51 19.66 14.23
N PHE A 8 55.81 18.52 14.29
CA PHE A 8 54.34 18.48 14.40
C PHE A 8 53.89 19.06 15.75
N ALA A 9 54.52 18.67 16.87
CA ALA A 9 54.19 19.16 18.20
C ALA A 9 54.41 20.66 18.42
N GLN A 10 55.23 21.31 17.58
CA GLN A 10 55.47 22.76 17.67
C GLN A 10 54.40 23.62 16.98
N GLN A 11 53.65 23.09 16.05
CA GLN A 11 52.75 23.85 15.17
C GLN A 11 51.27 23.74 15.55
N TYR A 12 50.85 22.65 16.19
CA TYR A 12 49.46 22.33 16.47
C TYR A 12 49.17 22.16 17.95
N GLU A 13 47.95 22.48 18.36
CA GLU A 13 47.40 22.28 19.70
C GLU A 13 46.15 21.39 19.59
N HIS A 14 46.00 20.41 20.48
CA HIS A 14 44.87 19.53 20.56
C HIS A 14 43.66 20.21 21.20
N ALA A 15 42.48 20.06 20.61
CA ALA A 15 41.24 20.66 21.07
C ALA A 15 40.09 19.65 21.01
N GLN A 16 39.18 19.75 21.95
CA GLN A 16 38.00 18.92 22.03
C GLN A 16 36.73 19.75 22.29
N THR A 17 35.62 19.37 21.71
CA THR A 17 34.28 19.84 22.09
C THR A 17 33.47 18.69 22.68
N PHE A 18 32.47 19.02 23.50
CA PHE A 18 31.71 18.03 24.26
C PHE A 18 30.21 18.23 24.05
N TYR A 19 29.42 17.15 24.20
CA TYR A 19 27.98 17.21 24.21
C TYR A 19 27.42 17.73 25.53
N ASP A 20 28.15 17.48 26.64
CA ASP A 20 27.72 17.80 27.98
C ASP A 20 28.65 18.84 28.64
N TYR A 21 28.09 19.60 29.58
CA TYR A 21 28.85 20.63 30.32
C TYR A 21 29.96 20.03 31.19
N ASN A 22 29.81 18.79 31.66
CA ASN A 22 30.76 18.11 32.52
C ASN A 22 31.94 17.49 31.76
N LYS A 23 32.01 17.69 30.45
CA LYS A 23 33.08 17.22 29.54
C LYS A 23 33.32 15.69 29.60
N LYS A 24 32.25 14.93 29.83
CA LYS A 24 32.31 13.44 29.86
C LYS A 24 32.14 12.82 28.50
N GLN A 25 31.43 13.47 27.59
CA GLN A 25 31.07 12.91 26.29
C GLN A 25 31.63 13.79 25.16
N ILE A 26 32.71 13.32 24.53
CA ILE A 26 33.38 14.02 23.43
C ILE A 26 32.44 14.10 22.23
N LYS A 27 32.31 15.28 21.64
CA LYS A 27 31.59 15.56 20.41
C LYS A 27 32.51 15.66 19.21
N GLU A 28 33.64 16.39 19.40
CA GLU A 28 34.66 16.54 18.36
C GLU A 28 36.05 16.51 19.02
N ASP A 29 36.99 15.89 18.30
CA ASP A 29 38.41 15.80 18.67
C ASP A 29 39.25 16.24 17.46
N PHE A 30 40.05 17.31 17.60
CA PHE A 30 40.73 17.92 16.47
C PHE A 30 41.95 18.71 16.90
N PHE A 31 42.70 19.15 15.91
CA PHE A 31 43.86 20.02 16.12
C PHE A 31 43.61 21.42 15.54
N VAL A 32 44.12 22.43 16.22
CA VAL A 32 44.13 23.85 15.83
C VAL A 32 45.55 24.36 15.69
N LEU A 33 45.74 25.44 14.93
CA LEU A 33 47.05 26.11 14.86
C LEU A 33 47.34 26.81 16.18
N LYS A 34 48.49 26.56 16.80
CA LYS A 34 48.96 27.27 18.02
C LYS A 34 48.95 28.80 17.89
N LYS A 35 49.22 29.32 16.68
CA LYS A 35 49.19 30.75 16.40
C LYS A 35 47.79 31.34 16.33
N ASN A 36 46.77 30.50 16.12
CA ASN A 36 45.38 30.91 16.06
C ASN A 36 44.45 29.70 16.35
N ALA A 37 44.02 29.60 17.61
CA ALA A 37 43.14 28.50 18.08
C ALA A 37 41.76 28.44 17.43
N GLN A 38 41.37 29.42 16.61
CA GLN A 38 40.13 29.38 15.82
C GLN A 38 40.31 28.65 14.47
N VAL A 39 41.57 28.32 14.10
CA VAL A 39 41.86 27.68 12.81
C VAL A 39 42.09 26.19 13.03
N ARG A 40 41.13 25.38 12.62
CA ARG A 40 41.29 23.91 12.53
C ARG A 40 42.27 23.58 11.41
N ASP A 41 43.26 22.78 11.74
CA ASP A 41 44.27 22.32 10.80
C ASP A 41 44.81 20.96 11.31
N SER A 42 44.99 19.97 10.41
CA SER A 42 45.39 18.60 10.73
C SER A 42 44.17 17.65 10.98
N SER A 43 44.35 16.58 11.78
CA SER A 43 43.34 15.51 11.94
C SER A 43 42.10 15.98 12.70
N TYR A 44 41.00 15.34 12.36
CA TYR A 44 39.68 15.60 12.92
C TYR A 44 38.89 14.32 13.08
N VAL A 45 38.25 14.15 14.22
CA VAL A 45 37.27 13.08 14.48
C VAL A 45 36.04 13.70 15.15
N SER A 46 34.86 13.31 14.73
CA SER A 46 33.62 13.63 15.43
C SER A 46 32.87 12.35 15.83
N PHE A 47 32.07 12.48 16.87
CA PHE A 47 31.34 11.37 17.45
C PHE A 47 29.84 11.66 17.48
N TYR A 48 29.03 10.63 17.47
CA TYR A 48 27.61 10.68 17.81
C TYR A 48 27.41 10.71 19.33
N GLN A 49 26.22 11.02 19.78
CA GLN A 49 25.90 11.09 21.20
C GLN A 49 25.98 9.69 21.88
N ASN A 50 25.86 8.59 21.12
CA ASN A 50 26.08 7.23 21.61
C ASN A 50 27.56 6.82 21.70
N GLY A 51 28.49 7.73 21.41
CA GLY A 51 29.94 7.52 21.45
C GLY A 51 30.55 6.92 20.18
N GLN A 52 29.70 6.50 19.21
CA GLN A 52 30.20 6.00 17.93
C GLN A 52 30.79 7.11 17.08
N THR A 53 31.83 6.78 16.30
CA THR A 53 32.45 7.72 15.37
C THR A 53 31.42 8.19 14.34
N LYS A 54 31.28 9.49 14.14
CA LYS A 54 30.42 10.12 13.14
C LYS A 54 31.17 10.46 11.86
N SER A 55 32.37 11.04 11.99
CA SER A 55 33.25 11.29 10.84
C SER A 55 34.72 11.36 11.26
N THR A 56 35.57 11.01 10.31
CA THR A 56 37.04 11.17 10.42
C THR A 56 37.57 11.84 9.17
N GLY A 57 38.61 12.66 9.35
CA GLY A 57 39.25 13.33 8.21
C GLY A 57 40.31 14.28 8.67
N SER A 58 40.62 15.27 7.84
CA SER A 58 41.54 16.35 8.20
C SER A 58 41.06 17.71 7.70
N TYR A 59 41.48 18.74 8.34
CA TYR A 59 41.26 20.12 7.94
C TYR A 59 42.57 20.77 7.50
N LYS A 60 42.47 21.74 6.60
CA LYS A 60 43.50 22.66 6.23
C LYS A 60 42.93 24.06 6.22
N LYS A 61 43.33 24.88 7.20
CA LYS A 61 42.81 26.26 7.40
C LYS A 61 41.28 26.33 7.43
N ASN A 62 40.67 25.54 8.32
CA ASN A 62 39.22 25.43 8.51
C ASN A 62 38.45 24.81 7.33
N LYS A 63 39.10 24.34 6.29
CA LYS A 63 38.46 23.64 5.16
C LYS A 63 38.79 22.16 5.20
N ALA A 64 37.80 21.31 5.02
CA ALA A 64 37.99 19.86 4.91
C ALA A 64 38.99 19.55 3.77
N HIS A 65 39.96 18.70 4.04
CA HIS A 65 41.04 18.37 3.12
C HIS A 65 41.52 16.95 3.33
N GLY A 66 41.96 16.26 2.24
CA GLY A 66 42.40 14.89 2.32
C GLY A 66 41.23 13.88 2.34
N TYR A 67 41.50 12.68 2.85
CA TYR A 67 40.49 11.60 2.82
C TYR A 67 39.57 11.70 4.03
N TRP A 68 38.25 11.65 3.76
CA TRP A 68 37.18 11.71 4.75
C TRP A 68 36.35 10.45 4.76
N GLN A 69 35.95 10.00 5.96
CA GLN A 69 35.01 8.93 6.17
C GLN A 69 33.88 9.41 7.08
N PHE A 70 32.67 9.05 6.75
CA PHE A 70 31.46 9.33 7.52
C PHE A 70 30.78 8.00 7.85
N PHE A 71 30.20 7.92 9.02
CA PHE A 71 29.60 6.70 9.53
C PHE A 71 28.14 6.95 9.92
N TYR A 72 27.34 5.89 9.94
CA TYR A 72 26.02 5.85 10.55
C TYR A 72 26.14 5.71 12.07
N GLU A 73 25.04 5.93 12.81
CA GLU A 73 25.01 5.77 14.28
C GLU A 73 25.24 4.33 14.75
N ASN A 74 25.04 3.34 13.86
CA ASN A 74 25.37 1.94 14.10
C ASN A 74 26.84 1.59 13.86
N GLY A 75 27.69 2.58 13.57
CA GLY A 75 29.13 2.43 13.33
C GLY A 75 29.53 1.98 11.92
N LYS A 76 28.58 1.61 11.04
CA LYS A 76 28.90 1.26 9.66
C LYS A 76 29.21 2.50 8.83
N LYS A 77 30.02 2.35 7.78
CA LYS A 77 30.35 3.43 6.86
C LYS A 77 29.09 3.95 6.16
N LYS A 78 28.95 5.27 6.06
CA LYS A 78 27.92 5.98 5.33
C LYS A 78 28.40 6.49 3.99
N MET A 79 29.57 7.14 3.99
CA MET A 79 30.24 7.59 2.76
C MET A 79 31.72 7.84 3.03
N GLU A 80 32.54 7.78 1.98
CA GLU A 80 33.96 8.11 2.05
C GLU A 80 34.47 8.66 0.71
N GLY A 81 35.52 9.48 0.77
CA GLY A 81 36.17 10.06 -0.39
C GLY A 81 37.10 11.20 -0.03
N ALA A 82 37.76 11.76 -1.06
CA ALA A 82 38.66 12.89 -0.89
C ALA A 82 37.90 14.22 -0.85
N MET A 83 38.40 15.13 -0.03
CA MET A 83 37.96 16.53 0.06
C MET A 83 39.15 17.45 -0.31
N LEU A 84 38.86 18.45 -1.10
CA LEU A 84 39.82 19.51 -1.44
C LEU A 84 39.21 20.89 -1.12
N LEU A 85 39.81 21.59 -0.17
CA LEU A 85 39.37 22.92 0.25
C LEU A 85 37.88 23.05 0.65
N GLY A 86 37.32 21.97 1.23
CA GLY A 86 35.93 21.91 1.69
C GLY A 86 34.93 21.29 0.73
N GLU A 87 35.37 20.94 -0.47
CA GLU A 87 34.53 20.35 -1.50
C GLU A 87 34.96 18.91 -1.81
N LYS A 88 34.02 18.09 -2.30
CA LYS A 88 34.32 16.72 -2.72
C LYS A 88 35.18 16.75 -3.98
N ASP A 89 36.28 15.99 -3.96
CA ASP A 89 37.23 15.92 -5.07
C ASP A 89 37.79 14.49 -5.20
N GLY A 90 37.68 13.87 -6.38
CA GLY A 90 38.06 12.48 -6.60
C GLY A 90 36.91 11.49 -6.41
N VAL A 91 37.28 10.22 -6.18
CA VAL A 91 36.29 9.13 -6.08
C VAL A 91 35.59 9.16 -4.72
N TRP A 92 34.26 9.12 -4.78
CA TRP A 92 33.39 9.04 -3.61
C TRP A 92 32.59 7.74 -3.64
N LYS A 93 32.49 7.07 -2.46
CA LYS A 93 31.65 5.90 -2.23
C LYS A 93 30.63 6.19 -1.12
N TYR A 94 29.41 5.75 -1.34
CA TYR A 94 28.29 5.85 -0.40
C TYR A 94 27.78 4.46 -0.12
N TYR A 95 27.26 4.25 1.06
CA TYR A 95 26.83 2.94 1.55
C TYR A 95 25.43 3.00 2.11
N TYR A 96 24.71 1.92 2.01
CA TYR A 96 23.47 1.66 2.76
C TYR A 96 23.80 1.31 4.22
N GLU A 97 22.80 1.35 5.11
CA GLU A 97 22.99 0.96 6.52
C GLU A 97 23.31 -0.52 6.70
N ASN A 98 22.97 -1.39 5.73
CA ASN A 98 23.40 -2.78 5.72
C ASN A 98 24.89 -2.96 5.43
N GLY A 99 25.58 -1.91 4.92
CA GLY A 99 27.00 -1.88 4.58
C GLY A 99 27.31 -2.10 3.09
N ASN A 100 26.31 -2.41 2.26
CA ASN A 100 26.49 -2.51 0.82
C ASN A 100 26.66 -1.12 0.20
N VAL A 101 27.43 -1.03 -0.89
CA VAL A 101 27.60 0.21 -1.66
C VAL A 101 26.24 0.62 -2.22
N SER A 102 25.85 1.89 -2.03
CA SER A 102 24.62 2.47 -2.61
C SER A 102 24.88 3.24 -3.87
N MET A 103 26.01 3.96 -3.93
CA MET A 103 26.49 4.61 -5.15
C MET A 103 27.99 4.93 -5.05
N GLU A 104 28.65 5.02 -6.20
CA GLU A 104 30.03 5.43 -6.30
C GLU A 104 30.29 6.20 -7.61
N GLY A 105 31.25 7.10 -7.59
CA GLY A 105 31.64 7.86 -8.77
C GLY A 105 32.61 8.97 -8.42
N THR A 106 32.98 9.78 -9.42
CA THR A 106 33.95 10.87 -9.27
C THR A 106 33.25 12.20 -9.08
N SER A 107 33.74 12.99 -8.14
CA SER A 107 33.36 14.39 -7.97
C SER A 107 34.55 15.30 -8.24
N LEU A 108 34.32 16.46 -8.82
CA LEU A 108 35.29 17.52 -9.03
C LEU A 108 34.69 18.83 -8.52
N ALA A 109 35.38 19.49 -7.57
CA ALA A 109 34.89 20.73 -6.95
C ALA A 109 33.43 20.63 -6.45
N GLY A 110 33.10 19.52 -5.77
CA GLY A 110 31.78 19.25 -5.19
C GLY A 110 30.73 18.67 -6.16
N LYS A 111 30.95 18.74 -7.48
CA LYS A 111 30.02 18.31 -8.51
C LYS A 111 30.34 16.91 -9.04
N LYS A 112 29.31 16.16 -9.40
CA LYS A 112 29.48 14.84 -10.04
C LYS A 112 30.04 14.99 -11.45
N THR A 113 31.05 14.17 -11.77
CA THR A 113 31.65 14.09 -13.10
C THR A 113 32.05 12.64 -13.42
N GLY A 114 32.23 12.31 -14.70
CA GLY A 114 32.59 10.97 -15.11
C GLY A 114 31.56 9.91 -14.77
N ASN A 115 31.99 8.66 -14.72
CA ASN A 115 31.08 7.53 -14.51
C ASN A 115 30.62 7.43 -13.06
N TRP A 116 29.31 7.27 -12.89
CA TRP A 116 28.64 6.98 -11.64
C TRP A 116 27.87 5.68 -11.72
N LYS A 117 27.92 4.90 -10.62
CA LYS A 117 27.17 3.66 -10.43
C LYS A 117 26.28 3.77 -9.22
N TYR A 118 25.06 3.30 -9.34
CA TYR A 118 24.06 3.23 -8.30
C TYR A 118 23.67 1.78 -8.11
N TYR A 119 23.47 1.36 -6.87
CA TYR A 119 23.18 -0.03 -6.53
C TYR A 119 21.89 -0.13 -5.75
N TYR A 120 21.25 -1.28 -5.78
CA TYR A 120 20.17 -1.67 -4.89
C TYR A 120 20.75 -2.07 -3.52
N GLU A 121 19.89 -2.17 -2.48
CA GLU A 121 20.31 -2.62 -1.14
C GLU A 121 20.88 -4.05 -1.12
N ASN A 122 20.48 -4.90 -2.07
CA ASN A 122 21.04 -6.24 -2.27
C ASN A 122 22.42 -6.25 -2.93
N GLY A 123 23.00 -5.08 -3.24
CA GLY A 123 24.30 -4.90 -3.86
C GLY A 123 24.33 -5.05 -5.38
N LYS A 124 23.21 -5.37 -6.05
CA LYS A 124 23.14 -5.42 -7.51
C LYS A 124 23.09 -4.02 -8.11
N LEU A 125 23.64 -3.88 -9.32
CA LEU A 125 23.65 -2.63 -10.05
C LEU A 125 22.22 -2.20 -10.39
N ARG A 126 21.87 -0.95 -10.05
CA ARG A 126 20.58 -0.32 -10.36
C ARG A 126 20.64 0.55 -11.59
N SER A 127 21.70 1.36 -11.68
CA SER A 127 21.94 2.19 -12.86
C SER A 127 23.39 2.64 -12.92
N GLU A 128 23.87 2.91 -14.12
CA GLU A 128 25.19 3.48 -14.37
C GLU A 128 25.17 4.43 -15.56
N GLY A 129 26.05 5.42 -15.53
CA GLY A 129 26.19 6.38 -16.61
C GLY A 129 27.10 7.53 -16.22
N THR A 130 27.23 8.49 -17.13
CA THR A 130 28.16 9.61 -16.99
C THR A 130 27.43 10.87 -16.51
N PHE A 131 28.09 11.62 -15.62
CA PHE A 131 27.74 12.99 -15.29
C PHE A 131 28.79 13.96 -15.86
N ASP A 132 28.32 15.12 -16.24
CA ASP A 132 29.11 16.31 -16.52
C ASP A 132 28.49 17.47 -15.75
N ASP A 133 29.25 18.01 -14.77
CA ASP A 133 28.84 19.13 -13.92
C ASP A 133 27.45 18.90 -13.25
N ASP A 134 27.25 17.74 -12.57
CA ASP A 134 26.01 17.25 -11.93
C ASP A 134 24.86 16.88 -12.88
N LYS A 135 25.01 17.06 -14.20
CA LYS A 135 24.01 16.71 -15.20
C LYS A 135 24.33 15.38 -15.85
N ARG A 136 23.31 14.55 -16.09
CA ARG A 136 23.51 13.30 -16.83
C ARG A 136 23.91 13.61 -18.27
N SER A 137 24.91 12.88 -18.76
CA SER A 137 25.47 13.00 -20.10
C SER A 137 25.83 11.62 -20.64
N GLY A 138 25.80 11.44 -21.96
CA GLY A 138 26.14 10.17 -22.61
C GLY A 138 25.15 9.05 -22.30
N SER A 139 25.62 7.82 -22.40
CA SER A 139 24.80 6.63 -22.25
C SER A 139 24.55 6.30 -20.77
N TRP A 140 23.32 5.96 -20.46
CA TRP A 140 22.87 5.48 -19.16
C TRP A 140 22.14 4.16 -19.30
N ASN A 141 22.46 3.21 -18.41
CA ASN A 141 21.78 1.93 -18.28
C ASN A 141 21.07 1.85 -16.93
N TYR A 142 19.89 1.29 -16.92
CA TYR A 142 19.06 1.03 -15.74
C TYR A 142 18.73 -0.45 -15.69
N TYR A 143 18.71 -1.03 -14.50
CA TYR A 143 18.53 -2.47 -14.31
C TYR A 143 17.41 -2.75 -13.32
N TYR A 144 16.76 -3.88 -13.45
CA TYR A 144 15.88 -4.45 -12.44
C TYR A 144 16.68 -5.03 -11.26
N GLU A 145 16.00 -5.34 -10.14
CA GLU A 145 16.67 -5.93 -8.97
C GLU A 145 17.26 -7.33 -9.21
N ASP A 146 16.80 -8.06 -10.22
CA ASP A 146 17.38 -9.32 -10.66
C ASP A 146 18.67 -9.14 -11.49
N GLY A 147 18.96 -7.91 -11.96
CA GLY A 147 20.10 -7.54 -12.77
C GLY A 147 19.80 -7.51 -14.28
N THR A 148 18.58 -7.81 -14.71
CA THR A 148 18.17 -7.66 -16.12
C THR A 148 18.07 -6.19 -16.50
N LEU A 149 18.39 -5.87 -17.78
CA LEU A 149 18.35 -4.50 -18.29
C LEU A 149 16.89 -4.01 -18.32
N LYS A 150 16.62 -2.89 -17.65
CA LYS A 150 15.31 -2.25 -17.54
C LYS A 150 15.12 -1.14 -18.56
N ALA A 151 16.15 -0.30 -18.74
CA ALA A 151 16.05 0.84 -19.62
C ALA A 151 17.45 1.30 -20.05
N MET A 152 17.49 1.99 -21.19
CA MET A 152 18.64 2.72 -21.70
C MET A 152 18.24 4.15 -22.00
N ALA A 153 19.18 5.08 -21.82
CA ALA A 153 18.98 6.46 -22.21
C ALA A 153 20.28 7.05 -22.75
N THR A 154 20.17 8.04 -23.61
CA THR A 154 21.30 8.87 -24.04
C THR A 154 20.99 10.31 -23.69
N TYR A 155 21.80 10.88 -22.80
CA TYR A 155 21.56 12.22 -22.26
C TYR A 155 22.53 13.26 -22.82
N GLU A 156 22.02 14.46 -22.99
CA GLU A 156 22.79 15.70 -23.13
C GLU A 156 22.23 16.70 -22.09
N ALA A 157 22.99 16.95 -21.02
CA ALA A 157 22.59 17.85 -19.92
C ALA A 157 21.19 17.56 -19.34
N ASP A 158 20.94 16.29 -18.91
CA ASP A 158 19.70 15.75 -18.36
C ASP A 158 18.52 15.63 -19.34
N LYS A 159 18.74 15.90 -20.62
CA LYS A 159 17.75 15.74 -21.69
C LYS A 159 18.19 14.66 -22.66
N GLY A 160 17.27 13.88 -23.18
CA GLY A 160 17.67 12.85 -24.13
C GLY A 160 16.61 11.83 -24.47
N ASP A 161 17.03 10.83 -25.25
CA ASP A 161 16.19 9.72 -25.67
C ASP A 161 16.22 8.61 -24.61
N TYR A 162 15.07 8.01 -24.38
CA TYR A 162 14.86 6.97 -23.36
C TYR A 162 14.11 5.79 -23.96
N MET A 163 14.58 4.59 -23.66
CA MET A 163 13.97 3.33 -24.05
C MET A 163 13.80 2.46 -22.81
N GLU A 164 12.57 2.07 -22.50
CA GLU A 164 12.25 1.13 -21.43
C GLU A 164 12.01 -0.26 -22.02
N LEU A 165 12.46 -1.30 -21.33
CA LEU A 165 12.34 -2.68 -21.74
C LEU A 165 11.44 -3.46 -20.75
N TYR A 166 10.73 -4.45 -21.26
CA TYR A 166 10.12 -5.49 -20.46
C TYR A 166 11.21 -6.39 -19.84
N PRO A 167 10.90 -7.16 -18.76
CA PRO A 167 11.85 -8.15 -18.24
C PRO A 167 12.31 -9.19 -19.27
N SER A 168 11.53 -9.43 -20.31
CA SER A 168 11.87 -10.27 -21.46
C SER A 168 12.94 -9.64 -22.40
N GLY A 169 13.35 -8.40 -22.15
CA GLY A 169 14.29 -7.64 -22.99
C GLY A 169 13.65 -6.96 -24.21
N LYS A 170 12.35 -7.12 -24.44
CA LYS A 170 11.65 -6.45 -25.54
C LYS A 170 11.31 -5.00 -25.18
N LEU A 171 11.23 -4.14 -26.21
CA LEU A 171 10.91 -2.73 -26.04
C LEU A 171 9.51 -2.55 -25.47
N LYS A 172 9.39 -1.76 -24.39
CA LYS A 172 8.15 -1.44 -23.69
C LYS A 172 7.67 -0.02 -23.98
N ALA A 173 8.61 0.93 -23.99
CA ALA A 173 8.30 2.33 -24.26
C ALA A 173 9.53 3.04 -24.79
N SER A 174 9.32 4.06 -25.64
CA SER A 174 10.37 4.95 -26.09
C SER A 174 9.85 6.37 -26.23
N GLY A 175 10.73 7.34 -25.97
CA GLY A 175 10.41 8.74 -26.07
C GLY A 175 11.54 9.60 -25.53
N ARG A 176 11.29 10.89 -25.45
CA ARG A 176 12.24 11.86 -24.95
C ARG A 176 12.00 12.18 -23.49
N ILE A 177 13.06 12.37 -22.72
CA ILE A 177 13.00 12.80 -21.32
C ILE A 177 13.81 14.07 -21.10
N GLU A 178 13.30 14.93 -20.21
CA GLU A 178 13.99 16.12 -19.71
C GLU A 178 13.84 16.16 -18.19
N ASP A 179 14.96 16.37 -17.48
CA ASP A 179 15.02 16.39 -16.01
C ASP A 179 14.32 15.16 -15.36
N GLY A 180 14.40 13.98 -16.01
CA GLY A 180 13.80 12.74 -15.54
C GLY A 180 12.30 12.59 -15.77
N LYS A 181 11.69 13.49 -16.54
CA LYS A 181 10.26 13.45 -16.91
C LYS A 181 10.11 13.27 -18.42
N SER A 182 9.10 12.52 -18.83
CA SER A 182 8.78 12.34 -20.25
C SER A 182 8.27 13.62 -20.89
N VAL A 183 8.74 13.90 -22.11
CA VAL A 183 8.34 15.05 -22.92
C VAL A 183 8.23 14.66 -24.40
N GLY A 184 7.39 15.38 -25.17
CA GLY A 184 7.19 15.15 -26.59
C GLY A 184 6.45 13.83 -26.87
N ILE A 185 6.67 13.27 -28.06
CA ILE A 185 5.97 12.06 -28.48
C ILE A 185 6.57 10.83 -27.79
N TRP A 186 5.70 10.05 -27.17
CA TRP A 186 5.98 8.75 -26.57
C TRP A 186 5.27 7.65 -27.32
N THR A 187 5.97 6.51 -27.49
CA THR A 187 5.42 5.29 -28.06
C THR A 187 5.56 4.16 -27.05
N TYR A 188 4.47 3.47 -26.79
CA TYR A 188 4.38 2.31 -25.93
C TYR A 188 4.13 1.07 -26.76
N TYR A 189 4.64 -0.07 -26.36
CA TYR A 189 4.60 -1.32 -27.10
C TYR A 189 4.01 -2.45 -26.27
N HIS A 190 3.33 -3.36 -26.93
CA HIS A 190 2.98 -4.66 -26.39
C HIS A 190 4.23 -5.55 -26.26
N GLU A 191 4.17 -6.62 -25.48
CA GLU A 191 5.31 -7.52 -25.32
C GLU A 191 5.64 -8.34 -26.60
N ASP A 192 4.72 -8.43 -27.56
CA ASP A 192 4.97 -8.99 -28.90
C ASP A 192 5.76 -8.04 -29.82
N GLY A 193 5.91 -6.75 -29.42
CA GLY A 193 6.60 -5.71 -30.16
C GLY A 193 5.68 -4.82 -31.01
N SER A 194 4.38 -5.12 -31.09
CA SER A 194 3.40 -4.24 -31.74
C SER A 194 3.17 -2.96 -30.92
N ILE A 195 2.80 -1.86 -31.59
CA ILE A 195 2.52 -0.59 -30.91
C ILE A 195 1.26 -0.73 -30.06
N LEU A 196 1.33 -0.37 -28.78
CA LEU A 196 0.21 -0.28 -27.85
C LEU A 196 -0.45 1.10 -27.89
N ALA A 197 0.35 2.16 -27.84
CA ALA A 197 -0.15 3.52 -27.81
C ALA A 197 0.91 4.53 -28.26
N THR A 198 0.47 5.66 -28.81
CA THR A 198 1.33 6.80 -29.08
C THR A 198 0.63 8.11 -28.79
N GLY A 199 1.37 9.11 -28.31
CA GLY A 199 0.85 10.43 -28.01
C GLY A 199 1.89 11.32 -27.34
N GLU A 200 1.51 12.55 -27.06
CA GLU A 200 2.39 13.54 -26.47
C GLU A 200 2.33 13.52 -24.95
N GLU A 201 3.50 13.65 -24.31
CA GLU A 201 3.63 13.86 -22.87
C GLU A 201 4.38 15.17 -22.58
N VAL A 202 3.94 15.86 -21.53
CA VAL A 202 4.60 17.05 -21.00
C VAL A 202 4.81 16.87 -19.50
N GLY A 203 6.06 16.76 -19.08
CA GLY A 203 6.40 16.58 -17.68
C GLY A 203 5.89 15.28 -17.05
N GLY A 204 5.72 14.21 -17.86
CA GLY A 204 5.19 12.92 -17.42
C GLY A 204 3.67 12.81 -17.46
N VAL A 205 3.01 13.77 -18.07
CA VAL A 205 1.53 13.83 -18.13
C VAL A 205 1.08 13.82 -19.59
N LYS A 206 0.10 12.97 -19.91
CA LYS A 206 -0.48 12.89 -21.27
C LYS A 206 -1.18 14.19 -21.64
N VAL A 207 -0.88 14.68 -22.87
CA VAL A 207 -1.53 15.87 -23.46
C VAL A 207 -1.80 15.62 -24.95
N GLY A 208 -2.67 16.45 -25.54
CA GLY A 208 -2.95 16.39 -26.97
C GLY A 208 -3.63 15.08 -27.40
N LYS A 209 -3.45 14.75 -28.68
CA LYS A 209 -4.04 13.54 -29.26
C LYS A 209 -3.25 12.29 -28.85
N TRP A 210 -3.98 11.25 -28.39
CA TRP A 210 -3.48 9.91 -28.13
C TRP A 210 -4.20 8.91 -28.98
N THR A 211 -3.43 7.93 -29.51
CA THR A 211 -3.95 6.79 -30.27
C THR A 211 -3.47 5.50 -29.62
N PHE A 212 -4.39 4.59 -29.40
CA PHE A 212 -4.17 3.25 -28.83
C PHE A 212 -4.44 2.22 -29.91
N TYR A 213 -3.72 1.11 -29.89
CA TYR A 213 -3.77 0.09 -30.92
C TYR A 213 -4.02 -1.29 -30.34
N TYR A 214 -4.68 -2.13 -31.09
CA TYR A 214 -4.74 -3.58 -30.87
C TYR A 214 -3.41 -4.24 -31.26
N PRO A 215 -3.10 -5.46 -30.75
CA PRO A 215 -1.89 -6.19 -31.18
C PRO A 215 -1.78 -6.44 -32.68
N ASN A 216 -2.92 -6.49 -33.40
CA ASN A 216 -2.94 -6.61 -34.86
C ASN A 216 -2.59 -5.31 -35.61
N GLY A 217 -2.27 -4.23 -34.89
CA GLY A 217 -1.88 -2.93 -35.42
C GLY A 217 -3.04 -2.01 -35.79
N GLN A 218 -4.29 -2.45 -35.68
CA GLN A 218 -5.46 -1.60 -35.90
C GLN A 218 -5.69 -0.66 -34.72
N ILE A 219 -6.27 0.51 -34.97
CA ILE A 219 -6.62 1.47 -33.94
C ILE A 219 -7.68 0.87 -33.02
N ALA A 220 -7.42 0.86 -31.71
CA ALA A 220 -8.36 0.45 -30.68
C ALA A 220 -9.17 1.63 -30.16
N SER A 221 -8.51 2.78 -29.94
CA SER A 221 -9.17 4.03 -29.56
C SER A 221 -8.29 5.24 -29.85
N GLU A 222 -8.92 6.38 -30.03
CA GLU A 222 -8.24 7.66 -30.14
C GLU A 222 -9.05 8.80 -29.51
N GLY A 223 -8.36 9.82 -29.02
CA GLY A 223 -8.98 10.99 -28.41
C GLY A 223 -7.93 11.94 -27.85
N PHE A 224 -8.40 12.90 -27.08
CA PHE A 224 -7.54 13.96 -26.55
C PHE A 224 -7.39 13.86 -25.05
N TYR A 225 -6.21 14.22 -24.57
CA TYR A 225 -5.89 14.39 -23.16
C TYR A 225 -5.55 15.86 -22.86
N GLN A 226 -5.99 16.29 -21.68
CA GLN A 226 -5.60 17.56 -21.07
C GLN A 226 -5.24 17.30 -19.61
N ALA A 227 -4.02 17.66 -19.22
CA ALA A 227 -3.51 17.41 -17.87
C ALA A 227 -3.71 15.95 -17.38
N GLY A 228 -3.50 14.96 -18.28
CA GLY A 228 -3.62 13.52 -17.97
C GLY A 228 -5.06 12.97 -17.98
N LYS A 229 -6.07 13.79 -18.19
CA LYS A 229 -7.47 13.38 -18.24
C LYS A 229 -8.00 13.42 -19.67
N SER A 230 -8.82 12.43 -20.04
CA SER A 230 -9.45 12.40 -21.35
C SER A 230 -10.49 13.51 -21.50
N VAL A 231 -10.44 14.24 -22.63
CA VAL A 231 -11.33 15.34 -22.96
C VAL A 231 -11.73 15.31 -24.43
N GLY A 232 -12.80 16.04 -24.79
CA GLY A 232 -13.23 16.18 -26.18
C GLY A 232 -13.77 14.89 -26.78
N LEU A 233 -13.77 14.79 -28.11
CA LEU A 233 -14.30 13.63 -28.82
C LEU A 233 -13.35 12.43 -28.70
N TRP A 234 -13.90 11.29 -28.29
CA TRP A 234 -13.24 9.99 -28.26
C TRP A 234 -13.94 9.03 -29.19
N LYS A 235 -13.12 8.21 -29.89
CA LYS A 235 -13.56 7.10 -30.72
C LYS A 235 -12.90 5.81 -30.28
N TYR A 236 -13.70 4.78 -30.19
CA TYR A 236 -13.29 3.40 -29.92
C TYR A 236 -13.62 2.56 -31.15
N TYR A 237 -12.82 1.58 -31.42
CA TYR A 237 -12.97 0.72 -32.61
C TYR A 237 -13.02 -0.74 -32.21
N HIS A 238 -13.65 -1.55 -33.01
CA HIS A 238 -13.55 -3.00 -32.96
C HIS A 238 -12.21 -3.45 -33.60
N ASP A 239 -11.83 -4.70 -33.32
CA ASP A 239 -10.61 -5.33 -33.90
C ASP A 239 -10.61 -5.48 -35.43
N ASN A 240 -11.75 -5.22 -36.08
CA ASN A 240 -11.90 -5.16 -37.54
C ASN A 240 -11.79 -3.72 -38.10
N GLY A 241 -11.51 -2.72 -37.25
CA GLY A 241 -11.33 -1.33 -37.61
C GLY A 241 -12.58 -0.49 -37.73
N LEU A 242 -13.79 -1.06 -37.56
CA LEU A 242 -15.04 -0.32 -37.52
C LEU A 242 -15.25 0.33 -36.15
N VAL A 243 -15.91 1.50 -36.12
CA VAL A 243 -16.22 2.21 -34.87
C VAL A 243 -17.07 1.33 -33.98
N SER A 244 -16.68 1.14 -32.72
CA SER A 244 -17.44 0.43 -31.69
C SER A 244 -18.19 1.38 -30.76
N ALA A 245 -17.60 2.57 -30.47
CA ALA A 245 -18.26 3.61 -29.70
C ALA A 245 -17.63 4.97 -30.00
N GLU A 246 -18.44 6.03 -29.90
CA GLU A 246 -17.94 7.40 -29.98
C GLU A 246 -18.77 8.34 -29.09
N GLY A 247 -18.10 9.36 -28.54
CA GLY A 247 -18.74 10.37 -27.71
C GLY A 247 -17.75 11.33 -27.10
N LYS A 248 -18.27 12.26 -26.32
CA LYS A 248 -17.46 13.29 -25.67
C LYS A 248 -17.01 12.82 -24.28
N MET A 249 -15.75 13.10 -23.96
CA MET A 249 -15.18 12.96 -22.61
C MET A 249 -15.02 14.36 -21.99
N ASN A 250 -15.24 14.46 -20.70
CA ASN A 250 -15.02 15.65 -19.91
C ASN A 250 -14.37 15.25 -18.58
N ASP A 251 -13.15 15.74 -18.34
CA ASP A 251 -12.37 15.45 -17.13
C ASP A 251 -12.27 13.96 -16.78
N GLY A 252 -12.16 13.10 -17.82
CA GLY A 252 -12.05 11.64 -17.67
C GLY A 252 -13.37 10.89 -17.65
N ASN A 253 -14.51 11.57 -17.67
CA ASN A 253 -15.84 10.96 -17.64
C ASN A 253 -16.57 11.14 -18.99
N LYS A 254 -17.47 10.22 -19.31
CA LYS A 254 -18.37 10.38 -20.46
C LYS A 254 -19.31 11.55 -20.22
N ASP A 255 -19.51 12.38 -21.25
CA ASP A 255 -20.33 13.58 -21.22
C ASP A 255 -21.12 13.73 -22.52
N GLY A 256 -22.40 14.13 -22.44
CA GLY A 256 -23.27 14.29 -23.60
C GLY A 256 -23.55 13.01 -24.34
N SER A 257 -23.81 13.12 -25.64
CA SER A 257 -24.24 11.98 -26.47
C SER A 257 -23.10 11.01 -26.76
N TRP A 258 -23.36 9.74 -26.44
CA TRP A 258 -22.51 8.58 -26.77
C TRP A 258 -23.27 7.62 -27.65
N LYS A 259 -22.62 7.14 -28.71
CA LYS A 259 -23.16 6.14 -29.63
C LYS A 259 -22.31 4.89 -29.59
N ILE A 260 -22.95 3.74 -29.71
CA ILE A 260 -22.32 2.42 -29.69
C ILE A 260 -22.76 1.66 -30.93
N TYR A 261 -21.84 0.87 -31.50
CA TYR A 261 -22.08 0.16 -32.75
C TYR A 261 -21.72 -1.32 -32.60
N TYR A 262 -22.38 -2.16 -33.34
CA TYR A 262 -22.07 -3.59 -33.50
C TYR A 262 -20.74 -3.76 -34.26
N LYS A 263 -20.19 -4.98 -34.21
CA LYS A 263 -19.00 -5.34 -34.99
C LYS A 263 -19.21 -5.30 -36.51
N SER A 264 -20.48 -5.39 -36.94
CA SER A 264 -20.94 -5.15 -38.31
C SER A 264 -20.88 -3.68 -38.74
N GLY A 265 -20.71 -2.75 -37.80
CA GLY A 265 -20.80 -1.29 -38.01
C GLY A 265 -22.20 -0.72 -37.89
N GLN A 266 -23.22 -1.57 -37.69
CA GLN A 266 -24.60 -1.11 -37.49
C GLN A 266 -24.76 -0.46 -36.12
N PHE A 267 -25.70 0.50 -36.03
CA PHE A 267 -26.00 1.23 -34.79
C PHE A 267 -26.57 0.27 -33.74
N LYS A 268 -25.93 0.26 -32.56
CA LYS A 268 -26.30 -0.63 -31.46
C LYS A 268 -27.01 0.11 -30.33
N GLY A 269 -26.63 1.35 -30.02
CA GLY A 269 -27.24 2.05 -28.91
C GLY A 269 -26.69 3.44 -28.68
N GLU A 270 -27.36 4.14 -27.78
CA GLU A 270 -27.00 5.50 -27.41
C GLU A 270 -27.30 5.79 -25.94
N THR A 271 -26.57 6.75 -25.39
CA THR A 271 -26.81 7.33 -24.07
C THR A 271 -26.46 8.81 -24.12
N ASN A 272 -27.24 9.64 -23.46
CA ASN A 272 -26.88 11.03 -23.23
C ASN A 272 -26.47 11.18 -21.76
N TYR A 273 -25.17 11.33 -21.50
CA TYR A 273 -24.62 11.43 -20.15
C TYR A 273 -24.67 12.88 -19.62
N VAL A 274 -25.15 13.01 -18.39
CA VAL A 274 -25.07 14.24 -17.60
C VAL A 274 -24.50 13.86 -16.23
N ASN A 275 -23.30 14.33 -15.89
CA ASN A 275 -22.61 14.00 -14.62
C ASN A 275 -22.46 12.50 -14.35
N GLY A 276 -22.23 11.69 -15.40
CA GLY A 276 -22.06 10.25 -15.27
C GLY A 276 -23.35 9.43 -15.24
N GLU A 277 -24.50 10.07 -15.35
CA GLU A 277 -25.84 9.47 -15.39
C GLU A 277 -26.47 9.63 -16.78
N GLY A 278 -27.27 8.67 -17.21
CA GLY A 278 -27.97 8.77 -18.50
C GLY A 278 -28.95 7.66 -18.77
N ILE A 279 -29.87 7.90 -19.70
CA ILE A 279 -30.79 6.86 -20.20
C ILE A 279 -30.11 6.17 -21.39
N TYR A 280 -29.85 4.88 -21.23
CA TYR A 280 -29.30 4.03 -22.28
C TYR A 280 -30.42 3.37 -23.08
N LYS A 281 -30.29 3.40 -24.39
CA LYS A 281 -31.14 2.67 -25.32
C LYS A 281 -30.27 1.74 -26.17
N GLU A 282 -30.65 0.49 -26.26
CA GLU A 282 -30.02 -0.53 -27.10
C GLU A 282 -30.98 -0.99 -28.16
N TYR A 283 -30.47 -1.22 -29.35
CA TYR A 283 -31.26 -1.63 -30.51
C TYR A 283 -30.72 -2.95 -31.08
N TYR A 284 -31.58 -3.76 -31.65
CA TYR A 284 -31.18 -4.89 -32.49
C TYR A 284 -30.49 -4.41 -33.78
N GLU A 285 -29.77 -5.27 -34.49
CA GLU A 285 -29.19 -4.92 -35.78
C GLU A 285 -30.24 -4.50 -36.82
N GLY A 286 -31.46 -4.99 -36.70
CA GLY A 286 -32.61 -4.56 -37.48
C GLY A 286 -33.20 -3.20 -37.10
N GLY A 287 -32.68 -2.51 -36.10
CA GLY A 287 -33.07 -1.16 -35.65
C GLY A 287 -34.24 -1.16 -34.65
N ALA A 288 -34.83 -2.28 -34.29
CA ALA A 288 -35.89 -2.37 -33.27
C ALA A 288 -35.25 -2.15 -31.86
N LEU A 289 -35.96 -1.48 -30.94
CA LEU A 289 -35.53 -1.29 -29.58
C LEU A 289 -35.38 -2.65 -28.87
N ARG A 290 -34.22 -2.88 -28.27
CA ARG A 290 -33.89 -4.12 -27.55
C ARG A 290 -33.96 -3.98 -26.04
N ALA A 291 -33.42 -2.85 -25.52
CA ALA A 291 -33.42 -2.58 -24.09
C ALA A 291 -33.32 -1.09 -23.82
N GLU A 292 -33.89 -0.65 -22.70
CA GLU A 292 -33.72 0.68 -22.22
C GLU A 292 -33.72 0.73 -20.69
N GLY A 293 -32.97 1.68 -20.12
CA GLY A 293 -32.90 1.90 -18.69
C GLY A 293 -31.83 2.92 -18.32
N GLU A 294 -31.72 3.17 -17.05
CA GLU A 294 -30.79 4.16 -16.52
C GLU A 294 -29.38 3.58 -16.30
N ILE A 295 -28.35 4.35 -16.61
CA ILE A 295 -26.96 4.04 -16.29
C ILE A 295 -26.42 5.14 -15.38
N ILE A 296 -25.83 4.75 -14.26
CA ILE A 296 -25.13 5.62 -13.32
C ILE A 296 -23.71 5.07 -13.12
N ASN A 297 -22.69 5.88 -13.41
CA ASN A 297 -21.27 5.47 -13.32
C ASN A 297 -20.99 4.14 -14.03
N GLU A 298 -21.46 4.00 -15.27
CA GLU A 298 -21.34 2.82 -16.14
C GLU A 298 -22.03 1.54 -15.64
N LYS A 299 -22.89 1.64 -14.61
CA LYS A 299 -23.68 0.53 -14.08
C LYS A 299 -25.15 0.71 -14.35
N HIS A 300 -25.83 -0.37 -14.63
CA HIS A 300 -27.29 -0.36 -14.73
C HIS A 300 -27.90 0.01 -13.38
N GLU A 301 -28.88 0.93 -13.39
CA GLU A 301 -29.61 1.39 -12.21
C GLU A 301 -31.11 1.48 -12.51
N GLY A 302 -31.95 1.38 -11.46
CA GLY A 302 -33.39 1.53 -11.59
C GLY A 302 -34.07 0.50 -12.47
N GLN A 303 -35.19 0.91 -13.08
CA GLN A 303 -36.02 0.06 -13.94
C GLN A 303 -35.40 -0.09 -15.34
N TRP A 304 -35.22 -1.33 -15.79
CA TRP A 304 -34.83 -1.67 -17.14
C TRP A 304 -35.91 -2.54 -17.81
N ASN A 305 -36.19 -2.24 -19.08
CA ASN A 305 -37.10 -3.00 -19.91
C ASN A 305 -36.34 -3.61 -21.10
N TYR A 306 -36.68 -4.82 -21.43
CA TYR A 306 -36.13 -5.60 -22.55
C TYR A 306 -37.23 -5.98 -23.49
N TYR A 307 -37.00 -5.87 -24.77
CA TYR A 307 -38.00 -6.06 -25.83
C TYR A 307 -37.55 -7.12 -26.85
N LEU A 308 -38.48 -7.80 -27.44
CA LEU A 308 -38.27 -8.65 -28.62
C LEU A 308 -38.18 -7.77 -29.87
N GLU A 309 -37.69 -8.32 -30.99
CA GLU A 309 -37.57 -7.57 -32.25
C GLU A 309 -38.92 -7.06 -32.79
N ASN A 310 -40.04 -7.72 -32.44
CA ASN A 310 -41.38 -7.28 -32.78
C ASN A 310 -41.92 -6.15 -31.88
N GLY A 311 -41.13 -5.68 -30.92
CA GLY A 311 -41.45 -4.60 -29.97
C GLY A 311 -42.23 -5.05 -28.72
N GLU A 312 -42.58 -6.34 -28.59
CA GLU A 312 -43.20 -6.84 -27.36
C GLU A 312 -42.23 -6.90 -26.20
N LEU A 313 -42.72 -6.63 -24.97
CA LEU A 313 -41.92 -6.72 -23.76
C LEU A 313 -41.45 -8.17 -23.50
N GLU A 314 -40.16 -8.41 -23.59
CA GLU A 314 -39.54 -9.72 -23.26
C GLU A 314 -39.41 -9.91 -21.76
N GLY A 315 -39.05 -8.82 -21.06
CA GLY A 315 -38.84 -8.87 -19.62
C GLY A 315 -38.44 -7.55 -19.02
N SER A 316 -38.27 -7.53 -17.70
CA SER A 316 -37.86 -6.36 -16.96
C SER A 316 -36.93 -6.72 -15.81
N CYS A 317 -36.12 -5.75 -15.38
CA CYS A 317 -35.21 -5.88 -14.26
C CYS A 317 -35.13 -4.57 -13.48
N VAL A 318 -35.18 -4.65 -12.15
CA VAL A 318 -34.86 -3.49 -11.31
C VAL A 318 -33.45 -3.66 -10.81
N TYR A 319 -32.56 -2.77 -11.24
CA TYR A 319 -31.16 -2.80 -10.86
C TYR A 319 -30.88 -1.89 -9.67
N LEU A 320 -29.96 -2.31 -8.85
CA LEU A 320 -29.31 -1.54 -7.81
C LEU A 320 -27.80 -1.74 -7.94
N ARG A 321 -27.09 -0.71 -8.35
CA ARG A 321 -25.63 -0.74 -8.58
C ARG A 321 -25.18 -1.87 -9.52
N GLY A 322 -25.89 -2.04 -10.62
CA GLY A 322 -25.58 -3.02 -11.64
C GLY A 322 -26.10 -4.43 -11.39
N LYS A 323 -26.80 -4.70 -10.30
CA LYS A 323 -27.35 -6.03 -9.96
C LYS A 323 -28.85 -5.97 -9.80
N GLY A 324 -29.56 -6.89 -10.42
CA GLY A 324 -31.01 -6.90 -10.35
C GLY A 324 -31.63 -8.28 -10.55
N LEU A 325 -32.88 -8.42 -10.18
CA LEU A 325 -33.70 -9.59 -10.46
C LEU A 325 -34.46 -9.34 -11.75
N TYR A 326 -34.13 -10.12 -12.79
CA TYR A 326 -34.82 -10.12 -14.08
C TYR A 326 -36.05 -11.00 -14.02
N LYS A 327 -37.11 -10.54 -14.63
CA LYS A 327 -38.34 -11.31 -14.91
C LYS A 327 -38.63 -11.27 -16.42
N GLY A 328 -38.61 -12.42 -17.05
CA GLY A 328 -38.99 -12.56 -18.46
C GLY A 328 -40.38 -13.13 -18.61
N TYR A 329 -41.07 -12.73 -19.65
CA TYR A 329 -42.50 -13.02 -19.83
C TYR A 329 -42.75 -13.77 -21.14
N TYR A 330 -43.84 -14.53 -21.16
CA TYR A 330 -44.46 -15.00 -22.37
C TYR A 330 -45.24 -13.87 -23.04
N PRO A 331 -45.60 -13.97 -24.35
CA PRO A 331 -46.42 -12.95 -25.03
C PRO A 331 -47.79 -12.69 -24.37
N ASP A 332 -48.31 -13.65 -23.61
CA ASP A 332 -49.55 -13.50 -22.85
C ASP A 332 -49.36 -12.84 -21.47
N GLY A 333 -48.14 -12.31 -21.19
CA GLY A 333 -47.78 -11.61 -19.95
C GLY A 333 -47.47 -12.52 -18.76
N LYS A 334 -47.54 -13.84 -18.90
CA LYS A 334 -47.21 -14.78 -17.83
C LYS A 334 -45.69 -14.89 -17.66
N LEU A 335 -45.23 -15.14 -16.41
CA LEU A 335 -43.83 -15.32 -16.10
C LEU A 335 -43.24 -16.53 -16.83
N LYS A 336 -42.18 -16.32 -17.60
CA LYS A 336 -41.45 -17.33 -18.37
C LYS A 336 -40.17 -17.75 -17.68
N MET A 337 -39.44 -16.77 -17.12
CA MET A 337 -38.19 -17.01 -16.41
C MET A 337 -37.90 -15.91 -15.39
N GLU A 338 -37.13 -16.26 -14.38
CA GLU A 338 -36.56 -15.28 -13.49
C GLU A 338 -35.15 -15.68 -13.05
N GLY A 339 -34.30 -14.67 -12.80
CA GLY A 339 -32.93 -14.88 -12.37
C GLY A 339 -32.19 -13.59 -12.19
N GLN A 340 -30.96 -13.66 -11.74
CA GLN A 340 -30.15 -12.48 -11.43
C GLN A 340 -29.39 -12.01 -12.68
N LEU A 341 -29.44 -10.72 -12.94
CA LEU A 341 -28.56 -10.01 -13.88
C LEU A 341 -27.51 -9.20 -13.13
N GLU A 342 -26.31 -9.13 -13.69
CA GLU A 342 -25.24 -8.23 -13.28
C GLU A 342 -24.75 -7.46 -14.51
N ASN A 343 -25.05 -6.15 -14.57
CA ASN A 343 -24.81 -5.28 -15.73
C ASN A 343 -25.27 -5.90 -17.07
N GLY A 344 -26.50 -6.40 -17.10
CA GLY A 344 -27.10 -7.03 -18.29
C GLY A 344 -26.71 -8.49 -18.53
N ASN A 345 -25.72 -9.02 -17.82
CA ASN A 345 -25.30 -10.42 -17.97
C ASN A 345 -26.05 -11.35 -17.01
N LYS A 346 -26.48 -12.50 -17.50
CA LYS A 346 -27.12 -13.51 -16.67
C LYS A 346 -26.12 -14.14 -15.72
N VAL A 347 -26.45 -14.19 -14.39
CA VAL A 347 -25.58 -14.75 -13.36
C VAL A 347 -26.36 -15.73 -12.47
N GLY A 348 -25.68 -16.76 -11.94
CA GLY A 348 -26.25 -17.68 -10.98
C GLY A 348 -27.26 -18.66 -11.60
N VAL A 349 -28.25 -19.06 -10.81
CA VAL A 349 -29.31 -20.03 -11.22
C VAL A 349 -30.56 -19.28 -11.61
N TRP A 350 -31.11 -19.63 -12.74
CA TRP A 350 -32.35 -19.10 -13.32
C TRP A 350 -33.47 -20.12 -13.22
N THR A 351 -34.66 -19.69 -12.85
CA THR A 351 -35.86 -20.52 -12.82
C THR A 351 -36.65 -20.30 -14.08
N LEU A 352 -37.04 -21.40 -14.74
CA LEU A 352 -37.87 -21.40 -15.92
C LEU A 352 -39.29 -21.86 -15.53
N TYR A 353 -40.31 -21.27 -16.13
CA TYR A 353 -41.72 -21.56 -15.86
C TYR A 353 -42.45 -22.00 -17.11
N ASN A 354 -43.38 -22.89 -16.95
CA ASN A 354 -44.36 -23.24 -17.94
C ASN A 354 -45.47 -22.18 -18.04
N LYS A 355 -46.26 -22.15 -19.11
CA LYS A 355 -47.39 -21.20 -19.28
C LYS A 355 -48.48 -21.34 -18.21
N ASP A 356 -48.56 -22.46 -17.52
CA ASP A 356 -49.48 -22.70 -16.40
C ASP A 356 -48.92 -22.17 -15.04
N GLY A 357 -47.69 -21.64 -15.05
CA GLY A 357 -47.01 -21.10 -13.86
C GLY A 357 -46.25 -22.16 -13.06
N THR A 358 -46.24 -23.43 -13.48
CA THR A 358 -45.42 -24.47 -12.84
C THR A 358 -43.94 -24.30 -13.23
N ILE A 359 -43.01 -24.74 -12.37
CA ILE A 359 -41.58 -24.70 -12.68
C ILE A 359 -41.26 -25.73 -13.76
N ALA A 360 -40.73 -25.26 -14.89
CA ALA A 360 -40.28 -26.09 -16.00
C ALA A 360 -38.85 -26.63 -15.75
N GLY A 361 -38.03 -25.93 -15.00
CA GLY A 361 -36.65 -26.33 -14.70
C GLY A 361 -35.78 -25.20 -14.21
N TYR A 362 -34.50 -25.50 -14.05
CA TYR A 362 -33.48 -24.55 -13.64
C TYR A 362 -32.36 -24.51 -14.68
N TYR A 363 -31.82 -23.31 -14.89
CA TYR A 363 -30.72 -23.07 -15.80
C TYR A 363 -29.62 -22.33 -15.04
N LYS A 364 -28.37 -22.84 -15.09
CA LYS A 364 -27.20 -22.18 -14.49
C LYS A 364 -26.36 -21.58 -15.61
N THR A 365 -26.03 -20.31 -15.45
CA THR A 365 -25.11 -19.59 -16.37
C THR A 365 -23.67 -19.90 -16.01
N PHE A 366 -22.85 -20.16 -17.04
CA PHE A 366 -21.40 -20.29 -16.89
C PHE A 366 -20.73 -19.01 -17.41
N TYR A 367 -19.72 -18.54 -16.72
CA TYR A 367 -18.83 -17.50 -17.25
C TYR A 367 -17.82 -18.17 -18.20
N GLU A 368 -17.47 -17.51 -19.29
CA GLU A 368 -16.50 -18.00 -20.29
C GLU A 368 -15.11 -18.32 -19.72
N ASN A 369 -14.78 -17.83 -18.52
CA ASN A 369 -13.50 -18.08 -17.84
C ASN A 369 -13.53 -19.20 -16.79
N GLU A 370 -14.67 -19.85 -16.55
CA GLU A 370 -14.74 -21.07 -15.76
C GLU A 370 -14.72 -22.27 -16.71
N THR A 371 -13.57 -22.94 -16.85
CA THR A 371 -13.55 -24.28 -17.45
C THR A 371 -14.49 -25.17 -16.62
N PRO A 372 -15.60 -25.65 -17.17
CA PRO A 372 -16.52 -26.50 -16.40
C PRO A 372 -15.79 -27.78 -16.04
N ASP A 373 -15.63 -28.03 -14.75
CA ASP A 373 -15.23 -29.35 -14.26
C ASP A 373 -16.43 -30.29 -14.48
N LEU A 374 -16.56 -30.82 -15.70
CA LEU A 374 -17.61 -31.72 -16.13
C LEU A 374 -17.61 -33.05 -15.34
N SER A 375 -16.63 -33.26 -14.44
CA SER A 375 -16.53 -34.50 -13.65
C SER A 375 -17.36 -34.49 -12.36
N LYS A 376 -17.94 -33.33 -11.95
CA LYS A 376 -18.61 -33.20 -10.63
C LYS A 376 -20.06 -32.73 -10.65
N ASP A 377 -20.57 -32.21 -11.75
CA ASP A 377 -21.96 -31.78 -11.87
C ASP A 377 -22.67 -32.56 -12.98
N SER A 378 -23.00 -33.83 -12.71
CA SER A 378 -24.14 -34.43 -13.40
C SER A 378 -25.39 -33.67 -12.93
N VAL A 379 -25.76 -32.62 -13.67
CA VAL A 379 -27.10 -32.03 -13.57
C VAL A 379 -28.05 -33.09 -14.05
N THR A 380 -28.61 -33.89 -13.16
CA THR A 380 -29.80 -34.69 -13.42
C THR A 380 -30.88 -33.66 -13.73
N VAL A 381 -31.19 -33.52 -15.03
CA VAL A 381 -32.44 -32.92 -15.47
C VAL A 381 -33.52 -33.82 -14.90
N LYS A 382 -34.13 -33.44 -13.79
CA LYS A 382 -35.33 -34.09 -13.30
C LYS A 382 -36.43 -33.82 -14.33
N THR A 383 -36.70 -34.81 -15.12
CA THR A 383 -37.87 -34.80 -16.01
C THR A 383 -39.15 -34.75 -15.17
N ALA A 384 -40.18 -34.14 -15.71
CA ALA A 384 -41.47 -33.83 -15.07
C ALA A 384 -42.24 -35.02 -14.44
N ASN A 385 -41.67 -36.21 -14.42
CA ASN A 385 -42.33 -37.43 -13.88
C ASN A 385 -41.96 -37.75 -12.42
N ASP A 386 -41.07 -36.94 -11.75
CA ASP A 386 -40.71 -37.12 -10.34
C ASP A 386 -41.58 -36.28 -9.37
N THR A 387 -42.77 -35.90 -9.81
CA THR A 387 -43.72 -35.15 -9.00
C THR A 387 -44.67 -36.08 -8.23
N LEU A 388 -44.22 -36.67 -7.16
CA LEU A 388 -45.10 -37.08 -6.06
C LEU A 388 -44.28 -37.23 -4.77
N ALA A 389 -43.78 -36.13 -4.27
CA ALA A 389 -43.41 -36.02 -2.86
C ALA A 389 -43.59 -34.57 -2.38
N SER A 390 -44.74 -34.39 -1.71
CA SER A 390 -45.06 -33.27 -0.79
C SER A 390 -44.77 -31.86 -1.29
N SER A 391 -45.77 -31.21 -1.84
CA SER A 391 -45.87 -29.76 -1.98
C SER A 391 -46.02 -29.08 -0.60
N VAL A 392 -44.95 -29.03 0.17
CA VAL A 392 -44.81 -28.00 1.22
C VAL A 392 -44.22 -26.81 0.51
N LYS A 393 -45.05 -25.78 0.21
CA LYS A 393 -44.56 -24.45 -0.16
C LYS A 393 -43.44 -24.08 0.80
N PRO A 394 -42.20 -23.85 0.35
CA PRO A 394 -41.22 -23.19 1.23
C PRO A 394 -41.80 -21.82 1.58
N LYS A 395 -42.04 -21.56 2.84
CA LYS A 395 -42.32 -20.21 3.34
C LYS A 395 -41.19 -19.35 2.86
N TYR A 396 -41.42 -18.51 1.86
CA TYR A 396 -40.51 -17.51 1.38
C TYR A 396 -40.46 -16.45 2.48
N VAL A 397 -39.57 -16.66 3.44
CA VAL A 397 -39.12 -15.60 4.34
C VAL A 397 -38.19 -14.75 3.48
N SER A 398 -38.65 -13.56 3.09
CA SER A 398 -37.78 -12.56 2.47
C SER A 398 -36.48 -12.53 3.27
N PRO A 399 -35.32 -12.91 2.70
CA PRO A 399 -34.10 -12.90 3.47
C PRO A 399 -33.85 -11.47 3.86
N LYS A 400 -33.91 -11.15 5.16
CA LYS A 400 -33.32 -9.92 5.68
C LYS A 400 -31.96 -9.84 5.02
N LYS A 401 -31.64 -8.73 4.31
CA LYS A 401 -30.37 -8.52 3.61
C LYS A 401 -29.22 -8.83 4.57
N LYS A 402 -28.78 -10.09 4.61
CA LYS A 402 -27.61 -10.46 5.40
C LYS A 402 -26.40 -9.93 4.65
N SER A 403 -25.61 -9.11 5.35
CA SER A 403 -24.33 -8.66 4.82
C SER A 403 -23.54 -9.87 4.31
N ARG A 404 -22.80 -9.73 3.20
CA ARG A 404 -21.93 -10.77 2.64
C ARG A 404 -21.00 -11.41 3.68
N TYR A 405 -20.65 -10.66 4.72
CA TYR A 405 -19.76 -11.12 5.79
C TYR A 405 -20.41 -12.21 6.66
N PHE A 406 -21.72 -12.19 6.82
CA PHE A 406 -22.46 -13.13 7.68
C PHE A 406 -23.18 -14.26 6.92
N THR A 407 -23.07 -14.27 5.58
CA THR A 407 -23.66 -15.33 4.74
C THR A 407 -22.60 -16.37 4.40
N PRO A 408 -22.68 -17.63 4.89
CA PRO A 408 -21.74 -18.69 4.55
C PRO A 408 -21.71 -18.98 3.06
N ARG A 409 -20.52 -19.29 2.55
CA ARG A 409 -20.35 -19.74 1.16
C ARG A 409 -20.09 -21.25 1.12
N VAL A 410 -20.46 -21.88 0.02
CA VAL A 410 -20.14 -23.30 -0.22
C VAL A 410 -18.60 -23.41 -0.42
N ASN A 411 -17.98 -24.41 0.22
CA ASN A 411 -16.52 -24.66 0.17
C ASN A 411 -15.62 -23.52 0.68
N GLU A 412 -16.09 -22.79 1.68
CA GLU A 412 -15.34 -21.72 2.31
C GLU A 412 -14.15 -22.26 3.13
N ALA A 413 -12.94 -21.82 2.80
CA ALA A 413 -11.74 -22.20 3.56
C ALA A 413 -11.77 -21.57 4.96
N ARG A 414 -11.48 -22.37 5.98
CA ARG A 414 -11.40 -21.96 7.37
C ARG A 414 -10.00 -22.29 7.92
N ALA A 415 -9.48 -21.44 8.80
CA ALA A 415 -8.17 -21.65 9.36
C ALA A 415 -8.06 -21.08 10.78
N LEU A 416 -7.14 -21.60 11.55
CA LEU A 416 -6.62 -20.96 12.75
C LEU A 416 -5.29 -20.28 12.39
N ILE A 417 -5.10 -19.04 12.83
CA ILE A 417 -3.86 -18.28 12.66
C ILE A 417 -3.33 -17.96 14.05
N LEU A 418 -2.14 -18.46 14.36
CA LEU A 418 -1.41 -18.10 15.57
C LEU A 418 -0.41 -17.01 15.20
N SER A 419 -0.47 -15.84 15.87
CA SER A 419 0.37 -14.71 15.53
C SER A 419 0.98 -14.03 16.74
N SER A 420 2.07 -13.31 16.48
CA SER A 420 2.81 -12.51 17.46
C SER A 420 3.34 -11.24 16.78
N ASN A 421 3.62 -10.22 17.58
CA ASN A 421 4.24 -8.99 17.11
C ASN A 421 5.71 -8.95 17.55
N PRO A 422 6.67 -9.12 16.62
CA PRO A 422 8.07 -9.17 16.97
C PRO A 422 8.61 -7.86 17.58
N PHE A 423 8.05 -6.71 17.23
CA PHE A 423 8.47 -5.43 17.79
C PHE A 423 8.10 -5.29 19.27
N TYR A 424 6.97 -5.87 19.70
CA TYR A 424 6.61 -5.89 21.11
C TYR A 424 7.52 -6.81 21.93
N LEU A 425 8.04 -7.89 21.33
CA LEU A 425 9.05 -8.74 21.98
C LEU A 425 10.34 -7.97 22.26
N MET A 426 10.78 -7.14 21.30
CA MET A 426 11.94 -6.25 21.49
C MET A 426 11.70 -5.18 22.57
N ALA A 427 10.44 -4.81 22.79
CA ALA A 427 10.01 -3.82 23.77
C ALA A 427 9.62 -4.44 25.13
N ALA A 428 10.16 -5.60 25.50
CA ALA A 428 9.89 -6.27 26.76
C ALA A 428 8.40 -6.62 26.99
N SER A 429 7.74 -7.08 25.94
CA SER A 429 6.32 -7.43 25.97
C SER A 429 6.11 -8.75 25.22
N PHE A 430 5.17 -9.57 25.68
CA PHE A 430 4.90 -10.89 25.10
C PHE A 430 3.50 -10.90 24.47
N PRO A 431 3.36 -10.50 23.18
CA PRO A 431 2.10 -10.54 22.46
C PRO A 431 1.86 -11.94 21.88
N VAL A 432 0.67 -12.47 22.08
CA VAL A 432 0.19 -13.68 21.40
C VAL A 432 -1.27 -13.49 21.03
N SER A 433 -1.63 -13.88 19.81
CA SER A 433 -3.03 -13.91 19.38
C SER A 433 -3.37 -15.14 18.57
N VAL A 434 -4.65 -15.52 18.63
CA VAL A 434 -5.24 -16.60 17.86
C VAL A 434 -6.44 -16.04 17.11
N GLU A 435 -6.47 -16.25 15.81
CA GLU A 435 -7.57 -15.84 14.95
C GLU A 435 -8.25 -17.05 14.31
N TYR A 436 -9.57 -17.10 14.38
CA TYR A 436 -10.39 -17.98 13.54
C TYR A 436 -10.72 -17.24 12.25
N TYR A 437 -10.02 -17.57 11.19
CA TYR A 437 -10.13 -16.97 9.87
C TYR A 437 -11.13 -17.70 8.99
N ILE A 438 -11.99 -16.97 8.31
CA ILE A 438 -12.96 -17.45 7.32
C ILE A 438 -12.68 -16.74 6.01
N GLN A 439 -12.29 -17.47 5.00
CA GLN A 439 -11.80 -17.01 3.69
C GLN A 439 -12.51 -15.76 3.17
N GLU A 440 -11.75 -14.67 2.91
CA GLU A 440 -12.19 -13.40 2.29
C GLU A 440 -13.47 -12.80 2.90
N ARG A 441 -13.83 -13.19 4.09
CA ARG A 441 -15.07 -12.76 4.71
C ARG A 441 -14.85 -12.14 6.07
N MET A 442 -14.40 -12.89 7.05
CA MET A 442 -14.17 -12.37 8.39
C MET A 442 -13.14 -13.18 9.17
N GLY A 443 -12.62 -12.55 10.23
CA GLY A 443 -11.78 -13.18 11.23
C GLY A 443 -12.22 -12.77 12.63
N TYR A 444 -12.17 -13.71 13.58
CA TYR A 444 -12.36 -13.46 15.00
C TYR A 444 -11.03 -13.71 15.70
N GLU A 445 -10.41 -12.67 16.20
CA GLU A 445 -9.11 -12.73 16.85
C GLU A 445 -9.26 -12.43 18.35
N ILE A 446 -8.64 -13.27 19.16
CA ILE A 446 -8.43 -13.03 20.58
C ILE A 446 -6.92 -12.97 20.80
N GLY A 447 -6.45 -11.92 21.47
CA GLY A 447 -5.03 -11.78 21.76
C GLY A 447 -4.79 -11.18 23.14
N GLY A 448 -3.61 -11.44 23.64
CA GLY A 448 -3.12 -10.94 24.92
C GLY A 448 -1.71 -10.39 24.80
N LEU A 449 -1.37 -9.49 25.70
CA LEU A 449 -0.06 -8.88 25.82
C LEU A 449 0.33 -8.82 27.29
N LEU A 450 1.47 -9.41 27.65
CA LEU A 450 2.08 -9.24 28.96
C LEU A 450 3.19 -8.19 28.86
N LEU A 451 3.18 -7.26 29.77
CA LEU A 451 4.10 -6.13 29.84
C LEU A 451 4.94 -6.21 31.12
N TYR A 452 6.25 -6.01 30.97
CA TYR A 452 7.17 -5.99 32.10
C TYR A 452 8.36 -5.07 31.77
N ARG A 453 8.36 -3.85 32.30
CA ARG A 453 9.39 -2.84 31.99
C ARG A 453 9.94 -2.17 33.24
N PRO A 454 11.25 -2.09 33.42
CA PRO A 454 12.30 -2.72 32.59
C PRO A 454 12.31 -4.23 32.75
N MET A 455 12.66 -4.93 31.66
CA MET A 455 12.69 -6.38 31.60
C MET A 455 13.87 -6.93 32.44
N PHE A 456 13.64 -8.02 33.19
CA PHE A 456 14.67 -8.70 33.98
C PHE A 456 15.32 -7.92 35.14
N ASN A 457 14.82 -6.73 35.50
CA ASN A 457 15.32 -6.00 36.65
C ASN A 457 14.52 -6.34 37.93
N ASN A 458 15.26 -6.49 39.03
CA ASN A 458 14.65 -6.67 40.35
C ASN A 458 14.16 -5.30 40.87
N HIS A 459 12.89 -5.20 41.27
CA HIS A 459 12.25 -3.97 41.76
C HIS A 459 13.01 -3.28 42.88
N SER A 460 13.64 -4.05 43.78
CA SER A 460 14.44 -3.53 44.89
C SER A 460 15.75 -2.85 44.49
N LYS A 461 16.17 -3.00 43.22
CA LYS A 461 17.43 -2.45 42.67
C LYS A 461 17.20 -1.36 41.65
N LEU A 462 15.94 -0.92 41.43
CA LEU A 462 15.67 0.18 40.49
C LEU A 462 16.21 1.51 41.05
N PRO A 463 16.78 2.37 40.20
CA PRO A 463 17.17 3.71 40.60
C PRO A 463 15.98 4.48 41.16
N SER A 464 16.18 5.28 42.20
CA SER A 464 15.17 6.16 42.73
C SER A 464 14.62 7.10 41.66
N ASN A 465 13.34 7.44 41.75
CA ASN A 465 12.60 8.24 40.76
C ASN A 465 12.50 7.66 39.34
N THR A 466 12.69 6.35 39.19
CA THR A 466 12.46 5.64 37.93
C THR A 466 11.12 4.92 37.99
N VAL A 467 10.29 5.12 36.97
CA VAL A 467 8.99 4.43 36.85
C VAL A 467 9.20 3.05 36.26
N PHE A 468 8.81 2.05 37.03
CA PHE A 468 8.66 0.69 36.57
C PHE A 468 7.18 0.42 36.30
N TYR A 469 6.86 -0.38 35.28
CA TYR A 469 5.49 -0.80 35.10
C TYR A 469 5.39 -2.24 34.60
N LYS A 470 4.39 -2.92 35.08
CA LYS A 470 3.96 -4.25 34.66
C LYS A 470 2.47 -4.22 34.33
N GLY A 471 2.00 -5.14 33.52
CA GLY A 471 0.59 -5.17 33.17
C GLY A 471 0.24 -6.31 32.24
N ALA A 472 -1.04 -6.39 31.95
CA ALA A 472 -1.58 -7.31 30.98
C ALA A 472 -2.68 -6.61 30.15
N GLU A 473 -2.73 -6.93 28.87
CA GLU A 473 -3.82 -6.53 27.99
C GLU A 473 -4.49 -7.78 27.44
N LEU A 474 -5.80 -7.72 27.29
CA LEU A 474 -6.59 -8.69 26.55
C LEU A 474 -7.41 -7.93 25.51
N TYR A 475 -7.48 -8.44 24.29
CA TYR A 475 -8.33 -7.85 23.27
C TYR A 475 -9.08 -8.90 22.47
N ILE A 476 -10.25 -8.48 21.98
CA ILE A 476 -11.06 -9.22 21.01
C ILE A 476 -11.20 -8.33 19.79
N ARG A 477 -10.92 -8.87 18.61
CA ARG A 477 -10.99 -8.16 17.34
C ARG A 477 -11.82 -8.95 16.35
N GLN A 478 -12.77 -8.27 15.71
CA GLN A 478 -13.53 -8.81 14.58
C GLN A 478 -13.07 -8.11 13.30
N LYS A 479 -12.52 -8.88 12.36
CA LYS A 479 -12.02 -8.42 11.06
C LYS A 479 -13.03 -8.72 9.96
N PHE A 480 -13.16 -7.79 9.02
CA PHE A 480 -14.01 -7.89 7.82
C PHE A 480 -13.13 -7.66 6.60
N TYR A 481 -12.85 -8.73 5.87
CA TYR A 481 -11.96 -8.70 4.71
C TYR A 481 -12.68 -8.23 3.45
N GLN A 482 -12.02 -7.38 2.66
CA GLN A 482 -12.51 -7.00 1.35
C GLN A 482 -12.20 -8.13 0.34
N LYS A 483 -13.10 -8.30 -0.64
CA LYS A 483 -12.97 -9.31 -1.68
C LYS A 483 -12.09 -8.79 -2.83
N ASP A 484 -11.40 -9.70 -3.51
CA ASP A 484 -10.73 -9.50 -4.80
C ASP A 484 -9.59 -8.46 -4.78
N GLN A 485 -8.52 -8.76 -4.05
CA GLN A 485 -7.27 -7.99 -4.14
C GLN A 485 -6.14 -8.89 -4.61
N GLU A 486 -5.40 -8.40 -5.59
CA GLU A 486 -4.31 -9.12 -6.25
C GLU A 486 -3.10 -9.30 -5.32
N TYR A 487 -2.88 -8.32 -4.42
CA TYR A 487 -1.78 -8.31 -3.45
C TYR A 487 -2.31 -7.90 -2.07
N GLY A 488 -2.38 -8.87 -1.16
CA GLY A 488 -2.86 -8.63 0.20
C GLY A 488 -4.39 -8.74 0.34
N MET A 489 -4.87 -8.59 1.56
CA MET A 489 -6.29 -8.59 1.90
C MET A 489 -6.59 -7.43 2.82
N LEU A 490 -6.99 -6.31 2.25
CA LEU A 490 -7.44 -5.16 3.01
C LEU A 490 -8.63 -5.57 3.89
N TYR A 491 -8.61 -5.16 5.14
CA TYR A 491 -9.71 -5.36 6.07
C TYR A 491 -9.96 -4.12 6.92
N PHE A 492 -11.16 -4.02 7.42
CA PHE A 492 -11.47 -3.16 8.55
C PHE A 492 -11.86 -4.02 9.75
N ALA A 493 -11.63 -3.52 10.94
CA ALA A 493 -11.90 -4.28 12.15
C ALA A 493 -12.39 -3.39 13.30
N HIS A 494 -13.16 -4.02 14.18
CA HIS A 494 -13.52 -3.50 15.50
C HIS A 494 -12.69 -4.23 16.54
N GLU A 495 -12.11 -3.48 17.47
CA GLU A 495 -11.35 -4.04 18.58
C GLU A 495 -11.89 -3.52 19.91
N LEU A 496 -12.18 -4.43 20.83
CA LEU A 496 -12.41 -4.12 22.24
C LEU A 496 -11.21 -4.62 23.03
N ARG A 497 -10.60 -3.74 23.81
CA ARG A 497 -9.40 -4.02 24.59
C ARG A 497 -9.60 -3.66 26.06
N TYR A 498 -9.16 -4.52 26.93
CA TYR A 498 -9.02 -4.27 28.35
C TYR A 498 -7.54 -4.35 28.74
N GLY A 499 -7.06 -3.39 29.50
CA GLY A 499 -5.70 -3.34 30.01
C GLY A 499 -5.68 -3.08 31.52
N TYR A 500 -4.85 -3.85 32.22
CA TYR A 500 -4.53 -3.68 33.62
C TYR A 500 -3.04 -3.36 33.76
N TYR A 501 -2.70 -2.24 34.38
CA TYR A 501 -1.33 -1.77 34.52
C TYR A 501 -1.05 -1.36 35.95
N VAL A 502 0.11 -1.74 36.45
CA VAL A 502 0.66 -1.32 37.73
C VAL A 502 1.93 -0.55 37.47
N TYR A 503 1.94 0.71 37.85
CA TYR A 503 3.10 1.60 37.80
C TYR A 503 3.66 1.77 39.19
N GLU A 504 4.95 1.56 39.35
CA GLU A 504 5.66 1.61 40.62
C GLU A 504 6.83 2.60 40.52
N ASN A 505 7.07 3.39 41.59
CA ASN A 505 8.18 4.31 41.67
C ASN A 505 8.69 4.35 43.12
N ASN A 506 10.01 4.24 43.29
CA ASN A 506 10.70 4.48 44.57
C ASN A 506 11.09 5.95 44.63
N PHE A 507 10.13 6.79 45.04
CA PHE A 507 10.23 8.24 45.03
C PHE A 507 11.07 8.76 46.17
N ILE A 508 12.03 9.65 45.87
CA ILE A 508 12.81 10.42 46.84
C ILE A 508 12.62 11.90 46.52
N ASP A 509 12.24 12.69 47.53
CA ASP A 509 12.16 14.15 47.44
C ASP A 509 13.53 14.75 47.68
N PHE A 510 14.19 15.18 46.62
CA PHE A 510 15.48 15.85 46.67
C PHE A 510 15.39 17.35 46.95
N SER A 511 14.22 17.90 47.17
CA SER A 511 14.04 19.32 47.51
C SER A 511 14.48 19.64 48.97
N GLN A 512 14.63 18.61 49.82
CA GLN A 512 15.07 18.72 51.21
C GLN A 512 16.60 18.57 51.33
N THR A 513 17.19 19.32 52.24
CA THR A 513 18.64 19.29 52.50
C THR A 513 19.15 17.92 52.98
N THR A 514 18.28 17.11 53.58
CA THR A 514 18.49 15.69 53.92
C THR A 514 17.35 14.91 53.32
N PRO A 515 17.55 14.21 52.16
CA PRO A 515 16.48 13.48 51.54
C PRO A 515 15.91 12.41 52.48
N PRO A 516 14.56 12.30 52.60
CA PRO A 516 13.94 11.27 53.37
C PRO A 516 14.16 9.88 52.72
N PRO A 517 13.96 8.79 53.46
CA PRO A 517 14.04 7.44 52.87
C PRO A 517 13.07 7.30 51.70
N PRO A 518 13.44 6.46 50.70
CA PRO A 518 12.59 6.22 49.53
C PRO A 518 11.17 5.81 49.92
N ARG A 519 10.17 6.46 49.35
CA ARG A 519 8.77 6.07 49.50
C ARG A 519 8.31 5.30 48.26
N HIS A 520 7.79 4.10 48.51
CA HIS A 520 7.21 3.29 47.44
C HIS A 520 5.82 3.83 47.07
N LEU A 521 5.72 4.32 45.82
CA LEU A 521 4.47 4.81 45.23
C LEU A 521 3.98 3.78 44.20
N GLU A 522 2.69 3.48 44.24
CA GLU A 522 2.03 2.57 43.30
C GLU A 522 0.79 3.22 42.73
N GLN A 523 0.64 3.13 41.42
CA GLN A 523 -0.54 3.57 40.67
C GLN A 523 -1.07 2.40 39.83
N ILE A 524 -2.32 2.04 40.05
CA ILE A 524 -3.03 1.02 39.28
C ILE A 524 -3.94 1.70 38.26
N GLN A 525 -3.85 1.28 37.00
CA GLN A 525 -4.71 1.77 35.93
C GLN A 525 -5.46 0.61 35.29
N ASN A 526 -6.78 0.75 35.18
CA ASN A 526 -7.63 -0.08 34.35
C ASN A 526 -8.06 0.72 33.13
N ARG A 527 -7.95 0.12 31.94
CA ARG A 527 -8.32 0.75 30.68
C ARG A 527 -9.29 -0.14 29.91
N ILE A 528 -10.36 0.46 29.42
CA ILE A 528 -11.25 -0.18 28.44
C ILE A 528 -11.22 0.71 27.21
N GLU A 529 -10.93 0.13 26.06
CA GLU A 529 -10.76 0.88 24.81
C GLU A 529 -11.51 0.17 23.69
N TYR A 530 -12.21 0.95 22.88
CA TYR A 530 -12.81 0.49 21.63
C TYR A 530 -12.16 1.22 20.48
N SER A 531 -11.70 0.47 19.48
CA SER A 531 -10.97 1.02 18.32
C SER A 531 -11.55 0.51 17.02
N PHE A 532 -11.52 1.38 16.01
CA PHE A 532 -11.72 1.01 14.62
C PHE A 532 -10.36 0.96 13.93
N LEU A 533 -10.09 -0.15 13.24
CA LEU A 533 -8.82 -0.43 12.61
C LEU A 533 -9.01 -0.69 11.12
N VAL A 534 -8.03 -0.28 10.34
CA VAL A 534 -7.87 -0.63 8.94
C VAL A 534 -6.51 -1.32 8.81
N GLY A 535 -6.46 -2.41 8.10
CA GLY A 535 -5.22 -3.16 7.94
C GLY A 535 -5.19 -3.95 6.64
N ASP A 536 -4.01 -4.42 6.32
CA ASP A 536 -3.76 -5.30 5.19
C ASP A 536 -3.05 -6.57 5.66
N ARG A 537 -3.48 -7.71 5.12
CA ARG A 537 -2.89 -9.02 5.38
C ARG A 537 -2.33 -9.62 4.12
N VAL A 538 -1.06 -9.98 4.16
CA VAL A 538 -0.41 -10.74 3.10
C VAL A 538 -0.34 -12.22 3.49
N MET A 539 -0.79 -13.11 2.59
CA MET A 539 -0.61 -14.55 2.69
C MET A 539 -0.51 -15.15 1.28
N LEU A 540 0.42 -16.07 1.06
CA LEU A 540 0.74 -16.63 -0.26
C LEU A 540 -0.39 -17.48 -0.85
N ASP A 541 -1.14 -18.21 -0.02
CA ASP A 541 -2.25 -19.07 -0.45
C ASP A 541 -3.28 -19.17 0.67
N GLN A 542 -4.51 -18.79 0.38
CA GLN A 542 -5.60 -18.78 1.36
C GLN A 542 -6.02 -20.18 1.83
N ARG A 543 -5.80 -21.22 1.04
CA ARG A 543 -6.22 -22.60 1.31
C ARG A 543 -5.13 -23.48 1.95
N LYS A 544 -3.87 -23.14 1.77
CA LYS A 544 -2.72 -23.91 2.32
C LYS A 544 -2.23 -23.36 3.66
N LYS A 545 -1.50 -24.20 4.40
CA LYS A 545 -0.73 -23.74 5.57
C LYS A 545 0.36 -22.77 5.12
N GLY A 546 0.70 -21.79 5.94
CA GLY A 546 1.75 -20.85 5.58
C GLY A 546 1.82 -19.64 6.49
N TRP A 547 2.81 -18.83 6.26
CA TRP A 547 3.03 -17.58 6.98
C TRP A 547 2.04 -16.50 6.54
N THR A 548 1.69 -15.65 7.48
CA THR A 548 0.88 -14.45 7.25
C THR A 548 1.56 -13.25 7.87
N VAL A 549 1.40 -12.11 7.23
CA VAL A 549 1.86 -10.81 7.74
C VAL A 549 0.67 -9.85 7.76
N ASP A 550 0.43 -9.22 8.90
CA ASP A 550 -0.60 -8.19 9.09
C ASP A 550 0.05 -6.86 9.43
N ILE A 551 -0.40 -5.81 8.77
CA ILE A 551 -0.09 -4.42 9.13
C ILE A 551 -1.42 -3.69 9.31
N TYR A 552 -1.58 -2.97 10.42
CA TYR A 552 -2.81 -2.25 10.68
C TYR A 552 -2.57 -0.94 11.43
N GLY A 553 -3.49 0.00 11.23
CA GLY A 553 -3.55 1.25 11.97
C GLY A 553 -5.00 1.63 12.28
N GLY A 554 -5.19 2.47 13.27
CA GLY A 554 -6.53 2.92 13.62
C GLY A 554 -6.58 3.87 14.80
N ILE A 555 -7.81 4.25 15.13
CA ILE A 555 -8.12 5.20 16.20
C ILE A 555 -9.27 4.67 17.02
N GLY A 556 -9.30 5.04 18.28
CA GLY A 556 -10.34 4.61 19.19
C GLY A 556 -10.74 5.64 20.24
N ILE A 557 -11.59 5.20 21.12
CA ILE A 557 -11.95 5.91 22.33
C ILE A 557 -11.78 4.96 23.51
N GLY A 558 -11.27 5.46 24.62
CA GLY A 558 -11.04 4.66 25.80
C GLY A 558 -11.39 5.39 27.08
N TYR A 559 -11.75 4.60 28.07
CA TYR A 559 -11.93 5.06 29.45
C TYR A 559 -10.82 4.47 30.31
N ARG A 560 -10.29 5.30 31.21
CA ARG A 560 -9.22 4.94 32.14
C ARG A 560 -9.67 5.25 33.56
N SER A 561 -9.54 4.29 34.43
CA SER A 561 -9.70 4.44 35.88
C SER A 561 -8.32 4.31 36.54
N VAL A 562 -8.05 5.18 37.47
CA VAL A 562 -6.76 5.26 38.18
C VAL A 562 -6.98 5.14 39.67
N THR A 563 -6.20 4.30 40.35
CA THR A 563 -6.18 4.13 41.81
C THR A 563 -4.74 4.23 42.27
N ASN A 564 -4.50 5.07 43.28
CA ASN A 564 -3.19 5.29 43.87
C ASN A 564 -3.10 4.72 45.28
N ASN A 565 -1.92 4.31 45.72
CA ASN A 565 -1.69 3.86 47.10
C ASN A 565 -1.45 5.04 48.08
N TRP A 566 -1.61 6.28 47.63
CA TRP A 566 -1.54 7.49 48.46
C TRP A 566 -2.87 8.22 48.46
N SER A 567 -3.19 8.88 49.58
CA SER A 567 -4.39 9.68 49.72
C SER A 567 -4.10 11.17 49.50
N GLY A 568 -5.08 11.87 48.90
CA GLY A 568 -5.00 13.30 48.63
C GLY A 568 -4.29 13.66 47.33
N ASN A 569 -4.42 14.94 46.90
CA ASN A 569 -3.74 15.49 45.76
C ASN A 569 -2.36 16.03 46.20
N VAL A 570 -1.34 15.20 46.09
CA VAL A 570 0.05 15.59 46.36
C VAL A 570 0.74 15.82 45.03
N PRO A 571 0.96 17.08 44.57
CA PRO A 571 1.51 17.40 43.27
C PRO A 571 2.81 16.66 42.97
N LEU A 572 3.75 16.61 43.92
CA LEU A 572 5.05 15.92 43.82
C LEU A 572 4.89 14.41 43.51
N TYR A 573 3.87 13.73 44.07
CA TYR A 573 3.64 12.31 43.79
C TYR A 573 3.00 12.10 42.42
N ASN A 574 2.14 13.03 41.99
CA ASN A 574 1.57 13.02 40.65
C ASN A 574 2.66 13.28 39.60
N ASP A 575 3.61 14.16 39.89
CA ASP A 575 4.76 14.47 39.03
C ASP A 575 5.73 13.28 38.92
N ALA A 576 5.82 12.42 39.95
CA ALA A 576 6.62 11.19 39.92
C ALA A 576 6.17 10.21 38.81
N PHE A 577 4.94 10.35 38.32
CA PHE A 577 4.37 9.59 37.21
C PHE A 577 4.10 10.48 35.99
N THR A 578 4.91 11.55 35.78
CA THR A 578 4.79 12.46 34.64
C THR A 578 4.80 11.71 33.32
N GLY A 579 3.80 11.97 32.47
CA GLY A 579 3.53 11.23 31.22
C GLY A 579 2.52 10.09 31.37
N ILE A 580 2.13 9.71 32.62
CA ILE A 580 1.05 8.75 32.87
C ILE A 580 -0.21 9.56 33.19
N TYR A 581 -0.96 9.90 32.15
CA TYR A 581 -2.07 10.85 32.19
C TYR A 581 -3.17 10.49 33.19
N SER A 582 -3.63 11.49 33.94
CA SER A 582 -4.80 11.41 34.85
C SER A 582 -6.16 11.54 34.14
N LYS A 583 -6.19 11.64 32.80
CA LYS A 583 -7.44 11.81 32.05
C LYS A 583 -8.26 10.52 32.03
N SER A 584 -9.55 10.64 32.36
CA SER A 584 -10.51 9.53 32.35
C SER A 584 -10.88 9.08 30.93
N ILE A 585 -10.77 9.97 29.93
CA ILE A 585 -11.04 9.68 28.52
C ILE A 585 -9.73 9.81 27.73
N ALA A 586 -9.45 8.85 26.87
CA ALA A 586 -8.29 8.82 25.99
C ALA A 586 -8.73 8.52 24.56
N ILE A 587 -7.98 9.05 23.60
CA ILE A 587 -8.10 8.73 22.17
C ILE A 587 -6.86 7.92 21.80
N PRO A 588 -6.90 6.57 21.88
CA PRO A 588 -5.77 5.74 21.52
C PRO A 588 -5.59 5.71 20.00
N PHE A 589 -4.35 5.92 19.57
CA PHE A 589 -3.89 5.58 18.23
C PHE A 589 -3.30 4.18 18.27
N ARG A 590 -3.72 3.33 17.33
CA ARG A 590 -3.24 1.97 17.20
C ARG A 590 -2.45 1.82 15.92
N PHE A 591 -1.29 1.22 16.02
CA PHE A 591 -0.50 0.78 14.89
C PHE A 591 0.13 -0.55 15.26
N GLY A 592 0.08 -1.51 14.35
CA GLY A 592 0.62 -2.84 14.64
C GLY A 592 1.08 -3.57 13.39
N PHE A 593 2.06 -4.44 13.63
CA PHE A 593 2.60 -5.38 12.67
C PHE A 593 2.61 -6.76 13.36
N THR A 594 2.05 -7.77 12.73
CA THR A 594 2.07 -9.14 13.27
C THR A 594 2.52 -10.14 12.23
N ILE A 595 3.27 -11.14 12.68
CA ILE A 595 3.63 -12.31 11.89
C ILE A 595 2.88 -13.50 12.49
N GLY A 596 2.17 -14.23 11.66
CA GLY A 596 1.40 -15.39 12.06
C GLY A 596 1.67 -16.62 11.21
N TYR A 597 1.25 -17.77 11.72
CA TYR A 597 1.25 -19.01 10.96
C TYR A 597 -0.17 -19.59 10.92
N LYS A 598 -0.62 -19.89 9.72
CA LYS A 598 -1.95 -20.36 9.41
C LYS A 598 -2.03 -21.88 9.33
N PHE A 599 -2.97 -22.46 10.06
CA PHE A 599 -3.33 -23.88 10.06
C PHE A 599 -4.71 -24.03 9.45
N PRO A 600 -4.85 -24.54 8.20
CA PRO A 600 -6.15 -24.76 7.58
C PRO A 600 -6.93 -25.81 8.38
N LYS A 601 -8.21 -25.55 8.59
CA LYS A 601 -9.14 -26.51 9.15
C LYS A 601 -9.75 -27.31 7.98
N LYS A 602 -9.57 -28.63 7.99
CA LYS A 602 -10.20 -29.55 7.01
C LYS A 602 -11.72 -29.52 7.11
#